data_170190fe7f12c10f0a9788570c8e9fe6
#
_entry.id   170190fe7f12c10f0a9788570c8e9fe6
#
_cell.length_a   1.000
_cell.length_b   1.000
_cell.length_c   1.000
_cell.angle_alpha   90.00
_cell.angle_beta   90.00
_cell.angle_gamma   90.00
#
_symmetry.space_group_name_H-M   'P 1'
#
loop_
_entity.id
_entity.type
_entity.pdbx_description
1 polymer ?
#
loop_
_entity_poly.entity_id
_entity_poly.type
_entity_poly.pdbx_seq_one_letter_code
_entity_poly.pdbx_strand_id
1 'polypeptide(L)'
;PSIAQSLVEHRHYHTAYYYGGDADYCNMRSFLTSQGYENIIADKDFPMAERMSKWGVPDHLVANKLMADIKAQQNAKHPMLRVFQTSSSHEPFEVPYHRLADKRLNAFAYTDSVMGAIVREYKKLPRWKNTLIVFVPDHVGSYKEGLNDFDRSRYQIPLILAGGAISRPLKVGIIGSQQDIAATLLAQLGVNHNDFKFSKNMMSDATPKFA
;
A
#
# COMPACT_ATOMS: atom_id res chain seq x y z
N PRO A 1 -8.70 5.89 15.36
CA PRO A 1 -8.67 6.65 14.11
C PRO A 1 -7.92 5.87 13.01
N SER A 2 -8.32 6.05 11.76
CA SER A 2 -7.62 5.53 10.58
C SER A 2 -7.46 6.62 9.52
N ILE A 3 -6.47 6.45 8.63
CA ILE A 3 -6.27 7.37 7.51
C ILE A 3 -7.53 7.38 6.62
N ALA A 4 -8.09 6.21 6.32
CA ALA A 4 -9.27 6.10 5.45
C ALA A 4 -10.47 6.84 6.06
N GLN A 5 -10.80 6.57 7.32
CA GLN A 5 -11.89 7.25 8.01
C GLN A 5 -11.69 8.77 8.03
N SER A 6 -10.50 9.25 8.38
CA SER A 6 -10.19 10.68 8.41
C SER A 6 -10.35 11.35 7.04
N LEU A 7 -9.96 10.67 5.96
CA LEU A 7 -10.13 11.18 4.60
C LEU A 7 -11.59 11.17 4.14
N VAL A 8 -12.38 10.17 4.52
CA VAL A 8 -13.82 10.14 4.25
C VAL A 8 -14.51 11.30 4.96
N GLU A 9 -14.31 11.45 6.27
CA GLU A 9 -15.00 12.41 7.09
C GLU A 9 -14.63 13.86 6.76
N HIS A 10 -13.36 14.16 6.51
CA HIS A 10 -12.88 15.53 6.35
C HIS A 10 -12.67 15.98 4.90
N ARG A 11 -12.60 15.05 3.95
CA ARG A 11 -12.28 15.34 2.54
C ARG A 11 -13.14 14.57 1.54
N HIS A 12 -14.14 13.81 2.00
CA HIS A 12 -15.08 13.08 1.16
C HIS A 12 -14.41 12.15 0.14
N TYR A 13 -13.35 11.45 0.60
CA TYR A 13 -12.68 10.45 -0.23
C TYR A 13 -13.56 9.22 -0.40
N HIS A 14 -13.60 8.68 -1.60
CA HIS A 14 -14.11 7.35 -1.87
C HIS A 14 -13.00 6.32 -1.70
N THR A 15 -13.23 5.34 -0.86
CA THR A 15 -12.21 4.40 -0.40
C THR A 15 -12.42 3.01 -0.96
N ALA A 16 -11.34 2.34 -1.36
CA ALA A 16 -11.38 0.93 -1.69
C ALA A 16 -10.07 0.24 -1.31
N TYR A 17 -10.20 -1.01 -0.86
CA TYR A 17 -9.11 -1.89 -0.50
C TYR A 17 -9.06 -3.09 -1.44
N TYR A 18 -7.90 -3.43 -1.96
CA TYR A 18 -7.67 -4.51 -2.92
C TYR A 18 -6.70 -5.51 -2.31
N TYR A 19 -7.13 -6.77 -2.25
CA TYR A 19 -6.35 -7.87 -1.69
C TYR A 19 -6.66 -9.16 -2.44
N GLY A 20 -5.65 -9.92 -2.84
CA GLY A 20 -5.86 -11.17 -3.55
C GLY A 20 -6.32 -12.35 -2.68
N GLY A 21 -6.21 -12.23 -1.36
CA GLY A 21 -6.53 -13.28 -0.41
C GLY A 21 -7.95 -13.20 0.15
N ASP A 22 -8.22 -14.11 1.10
CA ASP A 22 -9.50 -14.18 1.82
C ASP A 22 -9.61 -13.04 2.86
N ALA A 23 -10.42 -12.04 2.54
CA ALA A 23 -10.67 -10.92 3.46
C ALA A 23 -11.54 -11.31 4.66
N ASP A 24 -12.16 -12.46 4.68
CA ASP A 24 -12.95 -12.94 5.83
C ASP A 24 -12.06 -13.67 6.85
N TYR A 25 -10.82 -14.04 6.45
CA TYR A 25 -9.83 -14.59 7.36
C TYR A 25 -9.43 -13.56 8.42
N CYS A 26 -9.30 -13.99 9.68
CA CYS A 26 -8.96 -13.17 10.84
C CYS A 26 -9.80 -11.89 10.97
N ASN A 27 -11.05 -11.92 10.52
CA ASN A 27 -12.00 -10.80 10.64
C ASN A 27 -11.56 -9.51 9.91
N MET A 28 -10.67 -9.62 8.91
CA MET A 28 -10.09 -8.47 8.21
C MET A 28 -11.15 -7.60 7.52
N ARG A 29 -12.16 -8.19 6.90
CA ARG A 29 -13.26 -7.44 6.26
C ARG A 29 -13.97 -6.53 7.24
N SER A 30 -14.37 -7.04 8.41
CA SER A 30 -15.04 -6.25 9.44
C SER A 30 -14.12 -5.14 9.95
N PHE A 31 -12.84 -5.44 10.15
CA PHE A 31 -11.85 -4.43 10.53
C PHE A 31 -11.75 -3.32 9.48
N LEU A 32 -11.53 -3.65 8.21
CA LEU A 32 -11.41 -2.66 7.13
C LEU A 32 -12.68 -1.81 6.99
N THR A 33 -13.87 -2.43 7.10
CA THR A 33 -15.14 -1.68 7.08
C THR A 33 -15.21 -0.69 8.24
N SER A 34 -14.82 -1.11 9.44
CA SER A 34 -14.77 -0.21 10.61
C SER A 34 -13.75 0.91 10.49
N GLN A 35 -12.73 0.74 9.63
CA GLN A 35 -11.71 1.73 9.36
C GLN A 35 -12.09 2.72 8.23
N GLY A 36 -13.29 2.61 7.66
CA GLY A 36 -13.79 3.56 6.67
C GLY A 36 -13.54 3.15 5.21
N TYR A 37 -13.31 1.85 4.93
CA TYR A 37 -13.28 1.36 3.55
C TYR A 37 -14.69 1.03 3.08
N GLU A 38 -15.14 1.73 2.02
CA GLU A 38 -16.45 1.55 1.39
C GLU A 38 -16.51 0.27 0.55
N ASN A 39 -15.40 -0.04 -0.13
CA ASN A 39 -15.30 -1.19 -1.01
C ASN A 39 -14.07 -2.05 -0.62
N ILE A 40 -14.29 -3.35 -0.49
CA ILE A 40 -13.25 -4.32 -0.20
C ILE A 40 -13.31 -5.39 -1.28
N ILE A 41 -12.33 -5.35 -2.18
CA ILE A 41 -12.17 -6.31 -3.28
C ILE A 41 -11.19 -7.37 -2.81
N ALA A 42 -11.65 -8.62 -2.76
CA ALA A 42 -10.92 -9.76 -2.23
C ALA A 42 -11.02 -10.97 -3.17
N ASP A 43 -10.49 -12.10 -2.76
CA ASP A 43 -10.48 -13.34 -3.56
C ASP A 43 -11.85 -13.71 -4.14
N LYS A 44 -12.94 -13.51 -3.37
CA LYS A 44 -14.31 -13.85 -3.79
C LYS A 44 -14.82 -13.01 -4.96
N ASP A 45 -14.21 -11.86 -5.22
CA ASP A 45 -14.56 -10.96 -6.34
C ASP A 45 -13.87 -11.37 -7.65
N PHE A 46 -13.09 -12.45 -7.64
CA PHE A 46 -12.40 -13.00 -8.80
C PHE A 46 -12.89 -14.40 -9.13
N PRO A 47 -12.85 -14.81 -10.41
CA PRO A 47 -13.16 -16.18 -10.81
C PRO A 47 -12.33 -17.21 -10.03
N MET A 48 -12.94 -18.35 -9.71
CA MET A 48 -12.24 -19.42 -9.00
C MET A 48 -10.94 -19.85 -9.72
N ALA A 49 -10.93 -19.86 -11.05
CA ALA A 49 -9.78 -20.22 -11.85
C ALA A 49 -8.58 -19.25 -11.70
N GLU A 50 -8.81 -18.04 -11.17
CA GLU A 50 -7.77 -17.05 -10.94
C GLU A 50 -7.16 -17.12 -9.53
N ARG A 51 -7.72 -17.95 -8.63
CA ARG A 51 -7.20 -18.18 -7.27
C ARG A 51 -6.11 -19.24 -7.30
N MET A 52 -4.98 -18.91 -7.90
CA MET A 52 -3.94 -19.87 -8.30
C MET A 52 -2.84 -20.07 -7.26
N SER A 53 -2.87 -19.39 -6.12
CA SER A 53 -1.86 -19.54 -5.07
C SER A 53 -2.50 -19.85 -3.72
N LYS A 54 -1.67 -20.28 -2.76
CA LYS A 54 -2.09 -20.45 -1.35
C LYS A 54 -2.75 -19.18 -0.78
N TRP A 55 -2.35 -18.03 -1.25
CA TRP A 55 -2.85 -16.72 -0.80
C TRP A 55 -3.97 -16.17 -1.69
N GLY A 56 -4.50 -16.97 -2.61
CA GLY A 56 -5.62 -16.61 -3.48
C GLY A 56 -5.17 -16.10 -4.84
N VAL A 57 -5.57 -14.91 -5.21
CA VAL A 57 -5.39 -14.30 -6.53
C VAL A 57 -4.00 -13.65 -6.63
N PRO A 58 -3.19 -13.95 -7.67
CA PRO A 58 -1.89 -13.31 -7.87
C PRO A 58 -1.97 -11.80 -8.04
N ASP A 59 -0.96 -11.08 -7.55
CA ASP A 59 -0.93 -9.62 -7.51
C ASP A 59 -1.21 -8.93 -8.85
N HIS A 60 -0.78 -9.50 -9.99
CA HIS A 60 -1.02 -8.87 -11.30
C HIS A 60 -2.51 -8.82 -11.67
N LEU A 61 -3.31 -9.81 -11.29
CA LEU A 61 -4.75 -9.83 -11.54
C LEU A 61 -5.47 -8.81 -10.66
N VAL A 62 -5.08 -8.73 -9.39
CA VAL A 62 -5.59 -7.72 -8.46
C VAL A 62 -5.21 -6.31 -8.94
N ALA A 63 -3.98 -6.13 -9.40
CA ALA A 63 -3.52 -4.87 -10.00
C ALA A 63 -4.30 -4.48 -11.27
N ASN A 64 -4.63 -5.45 -12.12
CA ASN A 64 -5.47 -5.23 -13.31
C ASN A 64 -6.86 -4.73 -12.90
N LYS A 65 -7.48 -5.35 -11.89
CA LYS A 65 -8.77 -4.91 -11.35
C LYS A 65 -8.68 -3.49 -10.76
N LEU A 66 -7.68 -3.21 -9.94
CA LEU A 66 -7.41 -1.87 -9.41
C LEU A 66 -7.30 -0.83 -10.54
N MET A 67 -6.51 -1.12 -11.58
CA MET A 67 -6.31 -0.19 -12.69
C MET A 67 -7.55 -0.03 -13.55
N ALA A 68 -8.36 -1.07 -13.72
CA ALA A 68 -9.65 -0.99 -14.40
C ALA A 68 -10.61 -0.05 -13.65
N ASP A 69 -10.71 -0.19 -12.33
CA ASP A 69 -11.56 0.65 -11.49
C ASP A 69 -11.11 2.12 -11.47
N ILE A 70 -9.79 2.35 -11.43
CA ILE A 70 -9.22 3.70 -11.53
C ILE A 70 -9.54 4.32 -12.90
N LYS A 71 -9.38 3.58 -13.99
CA LYS A 71 -9.68 4.04 -15.35
C LYS A 71 -11.17 4.36 -15.53
N ALA A 72 -12.06 3.52 -14.99
CA ALA A 72 -13.50 3.76 -15.02
C ALA A 72 -13.90 5.05 -14.30
N GLN A 73 -13.15 5.44 -13.28
CA GLN A 73 -13.40 6.63 -12.45
C GLN A 73 -12.47 7.81 -12.77
N GLN A 74 -11.74 7.77 -13.88
CA GLN A 74 -10.74 8.80 -14.20
C GLN A 74 -11.31 10.24 -14.30
N ASN A 75 -12.58 10.38 -14.67
CA ASN A 75 -13.28 11.65 -14.79
C ASN A 75 -14.10 12.03 -13.55
N ALA A 76 -14.12 11.19 -12.53
CA ALA A 76 -14.84 11.48 -11.30
C ALA A 76 -14.21 12.68 -10.58
N LYS A 77 -15.02 13.58 -10.05
CA LYS A 77 -14.55 14.81 -9.38
C LYS A 77 -14.16 14.59 -7.92
N HIS A 78 -14.62 13.50 -7.31
CA HIS A 78 -14.28 13.18 -5.92
C HIS A 78 -12.85 12.62 -5.79
N PRO A 79 -12.17 12.86 -4.67
CA PRO A 79 -10.88 12.26 -4.39
C PRO A 79 -11.04 10.77 -4.07
N MET A 80 -9.97 9.99 -4.23
CA MET A 80 -9.98 8.55 -4.04
C MET A 80 -8.81 8.09 -3.19
N LEU A 81 -9.06 7.21 -2.22
CA LEU A 81 -8.05 6.40 -1.56
C LEU A 81 -8.17 4.96 -2.10
N ARG A 82 -7.08 4.44 -2.62
CA ARG A 82 -6.98 3.05 -3.06
C ARG A 82 -5.81 2.41 -2.35
N VAL A 83 -6.08 1.35 -1.61
CA VAL A 83 -5.04 0.55 -0.96
C VAL A 83 -4.95 -0.79 -1.67
N PHE A 84 -3.76 -1.17 -2.05
CA PHE A 84 -3.46 -2.47 -2.62
C PHE A 84 -2.48 -3.21 -1.72
N GLN A 85 -2.96 -4.26 -1.08
CA GLN A 85 -2.15 -5.18 -0.31
C GLN A 85 -1.68 -6.30 -1.24
N THR A 86 -0.37 -6.36 -1.49
CA THR A 86 0.25 -7.46 -2.24
C THR A 86 0.37 -8.70 -1.35
N SER A 87 0.29 -9.88 -1.95
CA SER A 87 0.42 -11.16 -1.24
C SER A 87 1.40 -12.13 -1.90
N SER A 88 1.75 -11.89 -3.15
CA SER A 88 2.54 -12.85 -3.94
C SER A 88 4.00 -12.93 -3.52
N SER A 89 4.52 -11.96 -2.77
CA SER A 89 5.86 -11.99 -2.16
C SER A 89 5.93 -12.77 -0.84
N HIS A 90 4.82 -13.35 -0.39
CA HIS A 90 4.75 -14.17 0.81
C HIS A 90 5.05 -15.67 0.51
N GLU A 91 5.51 -16.39 1.52
CA GLU A 91 5.67 -17.85 1.43
C GLU A 91 4.36 -18.55 1.04
N PRO A 92 4.38 -19.54 0.17
CA PRO A 92 5.50 -20.31 -0.38
C PRO A 92 6.17 -19.74 -1.64
N PHE A 93 6.01 -18.45 -1.95
CA PHE A 93 6.63 -17.75 -3.07
C PHE A 93 6.20 -18.29 -4.45
N GLU A 94 4.93 -18.67 -4.56
CA GLU A 94 4.33 -19.19 -5.78
C GLU A 94 3.83 -18.04 -6.65
N VAL A 95 4.52 -17.79 -7.75
CA VAL A 95 4.20 -16.71 -8.68
C VAL A 95 4.26 -17.19 -10.12
N PRO A 96 3.42 -16.65 -11.02
CA PRO A 96 3.44 -16.97 -12.46
C PRO A 96 4.58 -16.22 -13.18
N TYR A 97 5.82 -16.39 -12.68
CA TYR A 97 6.97 -15.63 -13.11
C TYR A 97 8.25 -16.43 -12.79
N HIS A 98 9.12 -16.65 -13.76
CA HIS A 98 10.27 -17.52 -13.62
C HIS A 98 11.51 -16.87 -14.26
N ARG A 99 12.02 -15.81 -13.63
CA ARG A 99 13.21 -15.09 -14.12
C ARG A 99 14.44 -15.26 -13.23
N LEU A 100 14.25 -15.62 -11.97
CA LEU A 100 15.33 -15.84 -11.02
C LEU A 100 15.25 -17.26 -10.46
N ALA A 101 16.42 -17.86 -10.21
CA ALA A 101 16.51 -19.23 -9.68
C ALA A 101 16.03 -19.32 -8.22
N ASP A 102 16.34 -18.34 -7.40
CA ASP A 102 15.85 -18.25 -6.03
C ASP A 102 14.37 -17.88 -6.03
N LYS A 103 13.52 -18.75 -5.49
CA LYS A 103 12.06 -18.58 -5.48
C LYS A 103 11.61 -17.31 -4.77
N ARG A 104 12.26 -16.97 -3.66
CA ARG A 104 11.94 -15.80 -2.83
C ARG A 104 12.27 -14.51 -3.56
N LEU A 105 13.51 -14.41 -4.10
CA LEU A 105 13.91 -13.26 -4.91
C LEU A 105 13.06 -13.14 -6.18
N ASN A 106 12.68 -14.28 -6.76
CA ASN A 106 11.80 -14.30 -7.92
C ASN A 106 10.40 -13.77 -7.60
N ALA A 107 9.84 -14.11 -6.45
CA ALA A 107 8.56 -13.59 -5.99
C ALA A 107 8.63 -12.06 -5.68
N PHE A 108 9.73 -11.59 -5.09
CA PHE A 108 9.95 -10.15 -4.87
C PHE A 108 10.07 -9.40 -6.20
N ALA A 109 10.83 -9.93 -7.15
CA ALA A 109 10.95 -9.33 -8.48
C ALA A 109 9.61 -9.32 -9.25
N TYR A 110 8.79 -10.34 -9.04
CA TYR A 110 7.43 -10.37 -9.59
C TYR A 110 6.56 -9.24 -9.00
N THR A 111 6.49 -9.12 -7.68
CA THR A 111 5.70 -8.06 -7.01
C THR A 111 6.21 -6.66 -7.40
N ASP A 112 7.53 -6.46 -7.46
CA ASP A 112 8.13 -5.20 -7.96
C ASP A 112 7.70 -4.91 -9.40
N SER A 113 7.69 -5.91 -10.27
CA SER A 113 7.25 -5.75 -11.67
C SER A 113 5.78 -5.33 -11.78
N VAL A 114 4.92 -5.86 -10.90
CA VAL A 114 3.49 -5.50 -10.81
C VAL A 114 3.33 -4.05 -10.34
N MET A 115 4.02 -3.65 -9.26
CA MET A 115 4.02 -2.26 -8.78
C MET A 115 4.52 -1.29 -9.87
N GLY A 116 5.60 -1.65 -10.55
CA GLY A 116 6.12 -0.87 -11.67
C GLY A 116 5.12 -0.75 -12.84
N ALA A 117 4.35 -1.80 -13.13
CA ALA A 117 3.30 -1.77 -14.15
C ALA A 117 2.16 -0.81 -13.75
N ILE A 118 1.70 -0.84 -12.49
CA ILE A 118 0.71 0.10 -11.96
C ILE A 118 1.18 1.55 -12.17
N VAL A 119 2.41 1.86 -11.78
CA VAL A 119 2.97 3.23 -11.94
C VAL A 119 3.01 3.66 -13.40
N ARG A 120 3.48 2.78 -14.30
CA ARG A 120 3.54 3.08 -15.75
C ARG A 120 2.16 3.35 -16.35
N GLU A 121 1.17 2.54 -15.99
CA GLU A 121 -0.21 2.73 -16.48
C GLU A 121 -0.86 3.98 -15.87
N TYR A 122 -0.66 4.22 -14.58
CA TYR A 122 -1.23 5.38 -13.89
C TYR A 122 -0.67 6.70 -14.45
N LYS A 123 0.62 6.74 -14.81
CA LYS A 123 1.26 7.90 -15.45
C LYS A 123 0.58 8.37 -16.73
N LYS A 124 -0.14 7.47 -17.42
CA LYS A 124 -0.89 7.80 -18.66
C LYS A 124 -2.23 8.48 -18.38
N LEU A 125 -2.70 8.48 -17.13
CA LEU A 125 -4.01 9.00 -16.77
C LEU A 125 -3.94 10.49 -16.37
N PRO A 126 -4.96 11.30 -16.68
CA PRO A 126 -5.02 12.71 -16.30
C PRO A 126 -4.87 12.94 -14.79
N ARG A 127 -5.38 12.00 -13.97
CA ARG A 127 -5.29 12.05 -12.50
C ARG A 127 -3.87 11.94 -11.96
N TRP A 128 -2.91 11.46 -12.75
CA TRP A 128 -1.51 11.33 -12.33
C TRP A 128 -0.98 12.61 -11.66
N LYS A 129 -1.30 13.78 -12.22
CA LYS A 129 -0.83 15.08 -11.71
C LYS A 129 -1.17 15.34 -10.24
N ASN A 130 -2.30 14.78 -9.78
CA ASN A 130 -2.80 14.95 -8.41
C ASN A 130 -2.75 13.61 -7.62
N THR A 131 -1.86 12.70 -8.01
CA THR A 131 -1.73 11.40 -7.38
C THR A 131 -0.46 11.32 -6.54
N LEU A 132 -0.63 10.86 -5.31
CA LEU A 132 0.45 10.39 -4.45
C LEU A 132 0.35 8.88 -4.32
N ILE A 133 1.44 8.17 -4.57
CA ILE A 133 1.57 6.73 -4.34
C ILE A 133 2.51 6.54 -3.16
N VAL A 134 2.10 5.71 -2.21
CA VAL A 134 2.88 5.34 -1.03
C VAL A 134 3.22 3.87 -1.13
N PHE A 135 4.52 3.55 -1.18
CA PHE A 135 5.01 2.18 -1.08
C PHE A 135 5.58 1.97 0.31
N VAL A 136 5.04 1.00 1.00
CA VAL A 136 5.48 0.64 2.35
C VAL A 136 5.34 -0.87 2.55
N PRO A 137 6.42 -1.59 2.91
CA PRO A 137 6.33 -2.96 3.38
C PRO A 137 5.66 -3.03 4.76
N ASP A 138 5.03 -4.16 5.05
CA ASP A 138 4.51 -4.47 6.39
C ASP A 138 5.63 -4.77 7.37
N HIS A 139 6.66 -5.52 6.93
CA HIS A 139 7.87 -5.85 7.69
C HIS A 139 9.00 -6.29 6.77
N VAL A 140 10.20 -6.47 7.32
CA VAL A 140 11.29 -7.16 6.64
C VAL A 140 10.99 -8.65 6.66
N GLY A 141 10.93 -9.29 5.50
CA GLY A 141 10.75 -10.73 5.40
C GLY A 141 11.99 -11.53 5.84
N SER A 142 11.95 -12.83 5.66
CA SER A 142 13.05 -13.77 5.97
C SER A 142 14.27 -13.62 5.03
N TYR A 143 14.39 -12.52 4.32
CA TYR A 143 15.40 -12.33 3.25
C TYR A 143 16.83 -12.22 3.77
N LYS A 144 17.05 -11.59 4.90
CA LYS A 144 18.39 -11.56 5.53
C LYS A 144 18.51 -12.73 6.48
N GLU A 145 19.12 -13.80 6.02
CA GLU A 145 19.45 -14.93 6.88
C GLU A 145 20.42 -14.52 7.99
N GLY A 146 20.23 -15.06 9.19
CA GLY A 146 21.12 -14.83 10.32
C GLY A 146 20.87 -13.54 11.11
N LEU A 147 19.83 -12.77 10.80
CA LEU A 147 19.41 -11.68 11.68
C LEU A 147 18.71 -12.24 12.92
N ASN A 148 19.18 -11.85 14.09
CA ASN A 148 18.45 -12.14 15.32
C ASN A 148 17.32 -11.11 15.55
N ASP A 149 16.39 -11.43 16.46
CA ASP A 149 15.21 -10.61 16.70
C ASP A 149 15.53 -9.25 17.35
N PHE A 150 16.73 -9.06 17.90
CA PHE A 150 17.19 -7.81 18.48
C PHE A 150 18.00 -6.93 17.52
N ASP A 151 18.22 -7.39 16.28
CA ASP A 151 18.93 -6.60 15.29
C ASP A 151 18.02 -5.50 14.74
N ARG A 152 18.45 -4.24 14.83
CA ARG A 152 17.70 -3.10 14.32
C ARG A 152 17.38 -3.20 12.83
N SER A 153 18.24 -3.83 12.05
CA SER A 153 18.05 -3.99 10.60
C SER A 153 16.88 -4.90 10.25
N ARG A 154 16.41 -5.73 11.20
CA ARG A 154 15.21 -6.56 11.07
C ARG A 154 13.92 -5.73 10.98
N TYR A 155 13.93 -4.54 11.55
CA TYR A 155 12.76 -3.65 11.61
C TYR A 155 12.85 -2.49 10.62
N GLN A 156 13.93 -2.43 9.86
CA GLN A 156 14.21 -1.31 8.97
C GLN A 156 13.58 -1.55 7.59
N ILE A 157 12.48 -0.84 7.32
CA ILE A 157 11.77 -0.89 6.04
C ILE A 157 11.87 0.46 5.31
N PRO A 158 11.83 0.47 3.97
CA PRO A 158 11.73 1.71 3.22
C PRO A 158 10.30 2.27 3.24
N LEU A 159 10.19 3.60 3.23
CA LEU A 159 8.97 4.31 2.86
C LEU A 159 9.27 5.14 1.62
N ILE A 160 8.56 4.87 0.54
CA ILE A 160 8.77 5.58 -0.73
C ILE A 160 7.48 6.29 -1.11
N LEU A 161 7.59 7.60 -1.32
CA LEU A 161 6.51 8.42 -1.86
C LEU A 161 6.82 8.71 -3.33
N ALA A 162 5.86 8.45 -4.20
CA ALA A 162 5.94 8.69 -5.64
C ALA A 162 4.64 9.30 -6.17
N GLY A 163 4.64 9.82 -7.38
CA GLY A 163 3.43 10.33 -8.01
C GLY A 163 3.60 11.71 -8.58
N GLY A 164 2.66 12.13 -9.41
CA GLY A 164 2.69 13.43 -10.07
C GLY A 164 2.41 14.62 -9.14
N ALA A 165 1.93 14.37 -7.92
CA ALA A 165 1.75 15.39 -6.89
C ALA A 165 3.07 15.80 -6.22
N ILE A 166 4.16 15.05 -6.45
CA ILE A 166 5.48 15.37 -5.88
C ILE A 166 6.22 16.30 -6.81
N SER A 167 6.48 17.52 -6.36
CA SER A 167 7.12 18.56 -7.17
C SER A 167 8.64 18.40 -7.31
N ARG A 168 9.29 17.77 -6.34
CA ARG A 168 10.76 17.57 -6.33
C ARG A 168 11.17 16.34 -5.53
N PRO A 169 12.28 15.68 -5.90
CA PRO A 169 12.85 14.61 -5.08
C PRO A 169 13.26 15.16 -3.71
N LEU A 170 12.98 14.40 -2.66
CA LEU A 170 13.36 14.71 -1.29
C LEU A 170 13.76 13.42 -0.58
N LYS A 171 14.91 13.47 0.12
CA LYS A 171 15.31 12.40 1.06
C LYS A 171 15.05 12.88 2.48
N VAL A 172 14.15 12.19 3.17
CA VAL A 172 13.82 12.46 4.57
C VAL A 172 14.72 11.59 5.45
N GLY A 173 15.54 12.23 6.29
CA GLY A 173 16.50 11.55 7.17
C GLY A 173 15.98 11.25 8.58
N ILE A 174 14.68 11.43 8.82
CA ILE A 174 14.04 11.13 10.10
C ILE A 174 13.78 9.62 10.20
N ILE A 175 14.07 9.05 11.36
CA ILE A 175 13.63 7.69 11.69
C ILE A 175 12.15 7.78 12.10
N GLY A 176 11.30 7.04 11.41
CA GLY A 176 9.87 6.95 11.67
C GLY A 176 9.42 5.51 11.82
N SER A 177 8.18 5.36 12.26
CA SER A 177 7.45 4.09 12.26
C SER A 177 6.32 4.12 11.21
N GLN A 178 5.71 2.98 10.93
CA GLN A 178 4.53 2.93 10.06
C GLN A 178 3.37 3.77 10.60
N GLN A 179 3.26 3.95 11.91
CA GLN A 179 2.26 4.82 12.53
C GLN A 179 2.42 6.28 12.11
N ASP A 180 3.64 6.73 11.83
CA ASP A 180 3.96 8.10 11.44
C ASP A 180 3.47 8.45 10.02
N ILE A 181 3.12 7.44 9.22
CA ILE A 181 2.52 7.63 7.90
C ILE A 181 1.20 8.42 8.02
N ALA A 182 0.39 8.15 9.06
CA ALA A 182 -0.90 8.81 9.24
C ALA A 182 -0.74 10.33 9.41
N ALA A 183 -0.02 10.78 10.42
CA ALA A 183 0.20 12.21 10.65
C ALA A 183 0.92 12.88 9.48
N THR A 184 1.89 12.17 8.85
CA THR A 184 2.62 12.70 7.70
C THR A 184 1.69 12.96 6.52
N LEU A 185 0.88 11.98 6.11
CA LEU A 185 -0.02 12.13 4.97
C LEU A 185 -1.15 13.12 5.23
N LEU A 186 -1.80 13.03 6.40
CA LEU A 186 -2.91 13.91 6.74
C LEU A 186 -2.46 15.37 6.85
N ALA A 187 -1.28 15.64 7.40
CA ALA A 187 -0.69 16.98 7.44
C ALA A 187 -0.47 17.57 6.03
N GLN A 188 0.07 16.76 5.08
CA GLN A 188 0.27 17.20 3.70
C GLN A 188 -1.07 17.50 2.98
N LEU A 189 -2.14 16.84 3.39
CA LEU A 189 -3.49 17.04 2.86
C LEU A 189 -4.29 18.12 3.62
N GLY A 190 -3.69 18.76 4.62
CA GLY A 190 -4.35 19.77 5.46
C GLY A 190 -5.52 19.21 6.27
N VAL A 191 -5.41 17.95 6.69
CA VAL A 191 -6.39 17.27 7.55
C VAL A 191 -5.85 17.21 8.97
N ASN A 192 -6.71 17.50 9.95
CA ASN A 192 -6.36 17.36 11.35
C ASN A 192 -5.99 15.91 11.69
N HIS A 193 -4.89 15.73 12.38
CA HIS A 193 -4.37 14.43 12.77
C HIS A 193 -4.07 14.30 14.28
N ASN A 194 -4.66 15.19 15.09
CA ASN A 194 -4.44 15.21 16.55
C ASN A 194 -4.92 13.94 17.27
N ASP A 195 -5.84 13.19 16.67
CA ASP A 195 -6.33 11.93 17.22
C ASP A 195 -5.34 10.77 17.07
N PHE A 196 -4.35 10.94 16.20
CA PHE A 196 -3.26 9.97 16.03
C PHE A 196 -2.14 10.24 17.04
N LYS A 197 -2.40 9.96 18.31
CA LYS A 197 -1.54 10.33 19.45
C LYS A 197 -0.11 9.76 19.39
N PHE A 198 0.08 8.63 18.71
CA PHE A 198 1.37 7.97 18.54
C PHE A 198 2.01 8.19 17.16
N SER A 199 1.48 9.14 16.38
CA SER A 199 1.94 9.42 15.03
C SER A 199 2.53 10.82 14.96
N LYS A 200 3.70 10.96 14.36
CA LYS A 200 4.37 12.25 14.13
C LYS A 200 4.44 12.56 12.63
N ASN A 201 4.40 13.84 12.29
CA ASN A 201 4.61 14.28 10.92
C ASN A 201 6.11 14.28 10.58
N MET A 202 6.58 13.29 9.83
CA MET A 202 7.99 13.15 9.43
C MET A 202 8.49 14.25 8.49
N MET A 203 7.60 15.08 7.95
CA MET A 203 7.95 16.20 7.08
C MET A 203 8.04 17.54 7.83
N SER A 204 7.87 17.55 9.14
CA SER A 204 7.96 18.75 9.98
C SER A 204 9.34 18.87 10.62
N ASP A 205 9.96 20.04 10.53
CA ASP A 205 11.24 20.32 11.18
C ASP A 205 11.14 20.30 12.72
N ALA A 206 9.93 20.52 13.26
CA ALA A 206 9.66 20.47 14.70
C ALA A 206 9.52 19.04 15.24
N THR A 207 9.48 18.04 14.36
CA THR A 207 9.27 16.65 14.75
C THR A 207 10.54 16.00 15.31
N PRO A 208 10.46 15.22 16.41
CA PRO A 208 11.59 14.45 16.91
C PRO A 208 12.19 13.54 15.85
N LYS A 209 13.54 13.47 15.77
CA LYS A 209 14.27 12.70 14.74
C LYS A 209 14.40 11.21 15.05
N PHE A 210 13.71 10.72 16.07
CA PHE A 210 13.72 9.32 16.50
C PHE A 210 12.29 8.76 16.54
N ALA A 211 12.16 7.43 16.49
CA ALA A 211 10.88 6.72 16.66
C ALA A 211 10.65 6.38 18.13
#